data_ded4c246fa6f9ac954b88b97f40b1fff
#
_entry.id   ded4c246fa6f9ac954b88b97f40b1fff
#
_cell.length_a   1.000
_cell.length_b   1.000
_cell.length_c   1.000
_cell.angle_alpha   90.00
_cell.angle_beta   90.00
_cell.angle_gamma   90.00
#
_symmetry.space_group_name_H-M   'P 1'
#
loop_
_entity.id
_entity.type
_entity.pdbx_description
1 polymer ?
#
loop_
_entity_poly.entity_id
_entity_poly.type
_entity_poly.pdbx_seq_one_letter_code
_entity_poly.pdbx_strand_id
1 'polypeptide(L)'
;MTPTLILVPLVILVGLLWLIPRRRWKRLFAGLGIILLVIYFTATSSLTVTLASQGLVAFLPEDSGETVDAMVVLGRGYPFRASRVEVAAKLWQEHRAPLIFASGAGDASETIELFTAAGIPNQALAHEDCSRTTKENAEFTAAVLQPQGVRTILLVTDPPHMLRSLLTFRHFGFQVIPRTSPLPSELTPRRKAVMVFYEYLAFVSYGLQGRLFPQSISEVTSLQLLKYNPISL
;
A
#
# COMPACT_ATOMS: atom_id res chain seq x y z
N MET A 1 13.61 -10.88 11.89
CA MET A 1 14.97 -10.45 12.20
C MET A 1 15.20 -10.69 13.69
N THR A 2 16.13 -11.56 14.03
CA THR A 2 16.45 -11.95 15.40
C THR A 2 17.07 -10.76 16.15
N PRO A 3 16.89 -10.63 17.48
CA PRO A 3 17.50 -9.57 18.28
C PRO A 3 19.04 -9.48 18.12
N THR A 4 19.68 -10.56 17.69
CA THR A 4 21.11 -10.63 17.37
C THR A 4 21.54 -9.67 16.25
N LEU A 5 20.68 -9.35 15.27
CA LEU A 5 20.98 -8.43 14.15
C LEU A 5 21.13 -6.95 14.59
N ILE A 6 20.59 -6.60 15.77
CA ILE A 6 20.73 -5.25 16.34
C ILE A 6 21.85 -5.25 17.41
N LEU A 7 21.97 -6.34 18.16
CA LEU A 7 22.98 -6.46 19.22
C LEU A 7 24.41 -6.49 18.67
N VAL A 8 24.64 -7.20 17.56
CA VAL A 8 25.98 -7.31 16.97
C VAL A 8 26.54 -5.96 16.52
N PRO A 9 25.85 -5.13 15.70
CA PRO A 9 26.37 -3.81 15.34
C PRO A 9 26.47 -2.86 16.55
N LEU A 10 25.61 -2.99 17.55
CA LEU A 10 25.70 -2.19 18.78
C LEU A 10 26.96 -2.54 19.59
N VAL A 11 27.27 -3.82 19.73
CA VAL A 11 28.50 -4.29 20.42
C VAL A 11 29.72 -3.87 19.64
N ILE A 12 29.73 -3.97 18.32
CA ILE A 12 30.85 -3.50 17.46
C ILE A 12 31.00 -1.98 17.61
N LEU A 13 29.93 -1.21 17.61
CA LEU A 13 29.95 0.25 17.77
C LEU A 13 30.54 0.63 19.15
N VAL A 14 30.10 -0.04 20.20
CA VAL A 14 30.64 0.17 21.56
C VAL A 14 32.11 -0.20 21.63
N GLY A 15 32.54 -1.30 21.01
CA GLY A 15 33.95 -1.72 20.92
C GLY A 15 34.79 -0.71 20.13
N LEU A 16 34.30 -0.18 19.02
CA LEU A 16 34.97 0.86 18.23
C LEU A 16 35.09 2.18 19.02
N LEU A 17 34.08 2.52 19.81
CA LEU A 17 34.14 3.70 20.71
C LEU A 17 35.23 3.59 21.77
N TRP A 18 35.58 2.38 22.20
CA TRP A 18 36.70 2.13 23.14
C TRP A 18 38.05 2.41 22.51
N LEU A 19 38.21 2.22 21.21
CA LEU A 19 39.46 2.44 20.46
C LEU A 19 39.75 3.92 20.18
N ILE A 20 38.80 4.84 20.41
CA ILE A 20 38.99 6.27 20.18
C ILE A 20 39.82 6.89 21.32
N PRO A 21 41.04 7.43 21.06
CA PRO A 21 41.94 7.88 22.12
C PRO A 21 41.51 9.19 22.80
N ARG A 22 40.68 10.02 22.15
CA ARG A 22 40.29 11.34 22.66
C ARG A 22 38.96 11.31 23.43
N ARG A 23 38.97 11.61 24.71
CA ARG A 23 37.80 11.64 25.63
C ARG A 23 36.63 12.50 25.11
N ARG A 24 36.91 13.57 24.35
CA ARG A 24 35.88 14.44 23.73
C ARG A 24 35.07 13.69 22.69
N TRP A 25 35.72 12.92 21.82
CA TRP A 25 35.05 12.13 20.77
C TRP A 25 34.22 11.01 21.36
N LYS A 26 34.67 10.35 22.43
CA LYS A 26 33.85 9.34 23.14
C LYS A 26 32.54 9.92 23.64
N ARG A 27 32.59 11.12 24.27
CA ARG A 27 31.34 11.79 24.72
C ARG A 27 30.44 12.18 23.59
N LEU A 28 30.98 12.66 22.48
CA LEU A 28 30.20 13.04 21.28
C LEU A 28 29.50 11.84 20.63
N PHE A 29 30.22 10.73 20.44
CA PHE A 29 29.64 9.50 19.90
C PHE A 29 28.63 8.83 20.84
N ALA A 30 28.90 8.86 22.15
CA ALA A 30 27.95 8.37 23.15
C ALA A 30 26.70 9.22 23.17
N GLY A 31 26.80 10.56 23.10
CA GLY A 31 25.67 11.47 22.98
C GLY A 31 24.87 11.22 21.72
N LEU A 32 25.53 11.09 20.55
CA LEU A 32 24.88 10.75 19.28
C LEU A 32 24.18 9.40 19.37
N GLY A 33 24.78 8.39 19.96
CA GLY A 33 24.18 7.07 20.17
C GLY A 33 22.91 7.15 21.03
N ILE A 34 22.92 7.91 22.11
CA ILE A 34 21.72 8.13 22.94
C ILE A 34 20.62 8.83 22.15
N ILE A 35 20.97 9.88 21.39
CA ILE A 35 19.99 10.59 20.54
C ILE A 35 19.37 9.63 19.52
N LEU A 36 20.17 8.83 18.84
CA LEU A 36 19.66 7.85 17.87
C LEU A 36 18.75 6.79 18.51
N LEU A 37 19.09 6.34 19.71
CA LEU A 37 18.22 5.43 20.48
C LEU A 37 16.89 6.09 20.85
N VAL A 38 16.92 7.32 21.33
CA VAL A 38 15.70 8.08 21.67
C VAL A 38 14.83 8.25 20.41
N ILE A 39 15.42 8.66 19.28
CA ILE A 39 14.72 8.77 17.99
C ILE A 39 14.11 7.42 17.60
N TYR A 40 14.87 6.33 17.69
CA TYR A 40 14.40 5.00 17.35
C TYR A 40 13.19 4.57 18.21
N PHE A 41 13.29 4.69 19.53
CA PHE A 41 12.20 4.30 20.44
C PHE A 41 10.97 5.20 20.28
N THR A 42 11.17 6.50 20.08
CA THR A 42 10.08 7.43 19.80
C THR A 42 9.39 7.10 18.47
N ALA A 43 10.17 6.93 17.41
CA ALA A 43 9.62 6.63 16.08
C ALA A 43 8.89 5.28 16.02
N THR A 44 9.32 4.29 16.81
CA THR A 44 8.67 2.96 16.87
C THR A 44 7.63 2.84 17.97
N SER A 45 7.36 3.91 18.74
CA SER A 45 6.32 3.89 19.77
C SER A 45 4.93 3.74 19.14
N SER A 46 4.03 3.06 19.84
CA SER A 46 2.64 2.86 19.35
C SER A 46 1.93 4.19 19.14
N LEU A 47 2.19 5.20 19.97
CA LEU A 47 1.61 6.53 19.83
C LEU A 47 2.05 7.19 18.51
N THR A 48 3.35 7.26 18.23
CA THR A 48 3.88 7.87 17.00
C THR A 48 3.36 7.14 15.76
N VAL A 49 3.35 5.81 15.77
CA VAL A 49 2.83 5.00 14.65
C VAL A 49 1.34 5.23 14.43
N THR A 50 0.56 5.34 15.51
CA THR A 50 -0.89 5.64 15.42
C THR A 50 -1.13 7.03 14.85
N LEU A 51 -0.46 8.06 15.38
CA LEU A 51 -0.60 9.43 14.89
C LEU A 51 -0.15 9.55 13.41
N ALA A 52 0.97 8.92 13.06
CA ALA A 52 1.44 8.90 11.69
C ALA A 52 0.44 8.16 10.75
N SER A 53 -0.13 7.04 11.19
CA SER A 53 -1.16 6.34 10.41
C SER A 53 -2.42 7.19 10.23
N GLN A 54 -2.85 7.89 11.28
CA GLN A 54 -3.98 8.82 11.22
C GLN A 54 -3.72 9.96 10.23
N GLY A 55 -2.49 10.49 10.18
CA GLY A 55 -2.10 11.51 9.20
C GLY A 55 -2.27 11.05 7.75
N LEU A 56 -2.02 9.76 7.46
CA LEU A 56 -2.18 9.20 6.11
C LEU A 56 -3.65 9.01 5.71
N VAL A 57 -4.55 8.87 6.66
CA VAL A 57 -5.99 8.68 6.38
C VAL A 57 -6.83 9.95 6.59
N ALA A 58 -6.29 10.97 7.22
CA ALA A 58 -7.00 12.20 7.57
C ALA A 58 -7.57 12.96 6.36
N PHE A 59 -6.99 12.77 5.18
CA PHE A 59 -7.38 13.43 3.94
C PHE A 59 -8.12 12.50 2.98
N LEU A 60 -8.49 11.30 3.41
CA LEU A 60 -9.29 10.41 2.58
C LEU A 60 -10.73 10.93 2.53
N PRO A 61 -11.37 10.94 1.35
CA PRO A 61 -12.80 11.20 1.27
C PRO A 61 -13.57 10.10 2.00
N GLU A 62 -14.70 10.45 2.56
CA GLU A 62 -15.61 9.48 3.15
C GLU A 62 -16.25 8.60 2.07
N ASP A 63 -16.58 7.36 2.43
CA ASP A 63 -17.34 6.47 1.58
C ASP A 63 -18.81 6.91 1.57
N SER A 64 -19.27 7.45 0.44
CA SER A 64 -20.64 7.93 0.26
C SER A 64 -21.71 6.84 0.31
N GLY A 65 -21.32 5.57 0.27
CA GLY A 65 -22.26 4.45 0.18
C GLY A 65 -22.82 4.20 -1.23
N GLU A 66 -22.38 4.95 -2.22
CA GLU A 66 -22.84 4.80 -3.61
C GLU A 66 -22.35 3.51 -4.26
N THR A 67 -23.12 3.01 -5.23
CA THR A 67 -22.65 1.93 -6.11
C THR A 67 -21.64 2.46 -7.11
N VAL A 68 -20.66 1.62 -7.43
CA VAL A 68 -19.59 1.93 -8.38
C VAL A 68 -19.53 0.88 -9.50
N ASP A 69 -18.78 1.18 -10.56
CA ASP A 69 -18.65 0.28 -11.70
C ASP A 69 -17.85 -0.99 -11.37
N ALA A 70 -16.81 -0.87 -10.53
CA ALA A 70 -16.01 -2.02 -10.09
C ALA A 70 -15.37 -1.78 -8.72
N MET A 71 -15.10 -2.85 -8.00
CA MET A 71 -14.30 -2.87 -6.78
C MET A 71 -12.89 -3.36 -7.12
N VAL A 72 -11.86 -2.57 -6.79
CA VAL A 72 -10.46 -2.91 -7.02
C VAL A 72 -9.80 -3.26 -5.70
N VAL A 73 -9.30 -4.49 -5.59
CA VAL A 73 -8.63 -5.00 -4.38
C VAL A 73 -7.14 -5.14 -4.65
N LEU A 74 -6.33 -4.35 -3.94
CA LEU A 74 -4.88 -4.35 -4.15
C LEU A 74 -4.21 -5.51 -3.41
N GLY A 75 -3.32 -6.22 -4.09
CA GLY A 75 -2.46 -7.23 -3.51
C GLY A 75 -1.40 -6.62 -2.58
N ARG A 76 -1.05 -7.32 -1.51
CA ARG A 76 0.08 -7.04 -0.62
C ARG A 76 0.63 -8.30 0.04
N GLY A 77 0.17 -9.46 -0.41
CA GLY A 77 0.55 -10.76 0.10
C GLY A 77 0.02 -11.06 1.51
N TYR A 78 0.43 -12.22 2.02
CA TYR A 78 0.15 -12.62 3.39
C TYR A 78 0.85 -11.68 4.41
N PRO A 79 0.22 -11.25 5.51
CA PRO A 79 -1.11 -11.65 6.01
C PRO A 79 -2.26 -10.68 5.65
N PHE A 80 -2.08 -9.74 4.71
CA PHE A 80 -3.06 -8.68 4.44
C PHE A 80 -4.26 -9.15 3.62
N ARG A 81 -4.12 -10.23 2.86
CA ARG A 81 -5.11 -10.72 1.90
C ARG A 81 -6.46 -11.00 2.54
N ALA A 82 -6.46 -11.76 3.65
CA ALA A 82 -7.70 -12.18 4.30
C ALA A 82 -8.61 -11.00 4.70
N SER A 83 -8.05 -9.96 5.33
CA SER A 83 -8.83 -8.79 5.75
C SER A 83 -9.38 -7.98 4.58
N ARG A 84 -8.67 -7.94 3.44
CA ARG A 84 -9.16 -7.28 2.22
C ARG A 84 -10.27 -8.05 1.57
N VAL A 85 -10.14 -9.37 1.50
CA VAL A 85 -11.19 -10.26 0.99
C VAL A 85 -12.45 -10.15 1.84
N GLU A 86 -12.34 -10.15 3.16
CA GLU A 86 -13.48 -9.99 4.07
C GLU A 86 -14.22 -8.68 3.83
N VAL A 87 -13.49 -7.55 3.76
CA VAL A 87 -14.09 -6.23 3.49
C VAL A 87 -14.75 -6.20 2.11
N ALA A 88 -14.07 -6.69 1.07
CA ALA A 88 -14.59 -6.68 -0.28
C ALA A 88 -15.79 -7.62 -0.46
N ALA A 89 -15.78 -8.81 0.17
CA ALA A 89 -16.90 -9.73 0.15
C ALA A 89 -18.16 -9.15 0.83
N LYS A 90 -17.99 -8.43 1.93
CA LYS A 90 -19.09 -7.71 2.58
C LYS A 90 -19.68 -6.63 1.66
N LEU A 91 -18.83 -5.82 1.03
CA LEU A 91 -19.26 -4.80 0.08
C LEU A 91 -19.94 -5.39 -1.15
N TRP A 92 -19.52 -6.58 -1.58
CA TRP A 92 -20.19 -7.33 -2.62
C TRP A 92 -21.62 -7.75 -2.21
N GLN A 93 -21.78 -8.26 -0.99
CA GLN A 93 -23.11 -8.61 -0.45
C GLN A 93 -24.03 -7.36 -0.32
N GLU A 94 -23.43 -6.20 -0.07
CA GLU A 94 -24.12 -4.90 -0.06
C GLU A 94 -24.40 -4.35 -1.46
N HIS A 95 -24.09 -5.10 -2.52
CA HIS A 95 -24.27 -4.72 -3.94
C HIS A 95 -23.57 -3.42 -4.34
N ARG A 96 -22.40 -3.13 -3.73
CA ARG A 96 -21.66 -1.89 -3.97
C ARG A 96 -20.98 -1.85 -5.35
N ALA A 97 -20.70 -3.00 -5.97
CA ALA A 97 -20.12 -3.09 -7.31
C ALA A 97 -20.49 -4.42 -7.99
N PRO A 98 -20.72 -4.45 -9.32
CA PRO A 98 -21.01 -5.67 -10.06
C PRO A 98 -19.76 -6.52 -10.38
N LEU A 99 -18.56 -5.97 -10.21
CA LEU A 99 -17.28 -6.60 -10.55
C LEU A 99 -16.27 -6.39 -9.41
N ILE A 100 -15.52 -7.44 -9.07
CA ILE A 100 -14.33 -7.38 -8.23
C ILE A 100 -13.10 -7.65 -9.11
N PHE A 101 -12.14 -6.74 -9.07
CA PHE A 101 -10.87 -6.83 -9.78
C PHE A 101 -9.71 -6.89 -8.77
N ALA A 102 -9.00 -8.01 -8.70
CA ALA A 102 -7.80 -8.14 -7.87
C ALA A 102 -6.56 -7.75 -8.69
N SER A 103 -5.67 -6.94 -8.11
CA SER A 103 -4.48 -6.44 -8.78
C SER A 103 -3.24 -6.61 -7.90
N GLY A 104 -2.20 -7.27 -8.41
CA GLY A 104 -0.92 -7.42 -7.73
C GLY A 104 -0.21 -8.74 -8.00
N ALA A 105 1.05 -8.68 -8.44
CA ALA A 105 1.86 -9.84 -8.78
C ALA A 105 2.00 -10.82 -7.61
N GLY A 106 1.65 -12.08 -7.87
CA GLY A 106 1.75 -13.19 -6.91
C GLY A 106 0.77 -13.11 -5.75
N ASP A 107 -0.28 -12.28 -5.85
CA ASP A 107 -1.30 -12.13 -4.81
C ASP A 107 -2.73 -12.10 -5.37
N ALA A 108 -2.91 -11.64 -6.60
CA ALA A 108 -4.23 -11.44 -7.17
C ALA A 108 -4.94 -12.79 -7.42
N SER A 109 -4.28 -13.78 -8.02
CA SER A 109 -4.85 -15.11 -8.25
C SER A 109 -5.30 -15.78 -6.95
N GLU A 110 -4.46 -15.76 -5.90
CA GLU A 110 -4.83 -16.32 -4.59
C GLU A 110 -5.97 -15.53 -3.92
N THR A 111 -6.07 -14.21 -4.20
CA THR A 111 -7.18 -13.37 -3.75
C THR A 111 -8.49 -13.78 -4.43
N ILE A 112 -8.45 -14.10 -5.73
CA ILE A 112 -9.61 -14.62 -6.48
C ILE A 112 -10.08 -15.97 -5.93
N GLU A 113 -9.15 -16.88 -5.61
CA GLU A 113 -9.50 -18.17 -4.99
C GLU A 113 -10.29 -17.98 -3.68
N LEU A 114 -9.87 -17.02 -2.86
CA LEU A 114 -10.59 -16.70 -1.61
C LEU A 114 -11.98 -16.09 -1.88
N PHE A 115 -12.15 -15.26 -2.90
CA PHE A 115 -13.46 -14.74 -3.28
C PHE A 115 -14.38 -15.85 -3.80
N THR A 116 -13.85 -16.76 -4.60
CA THR A 116 -14.60 -17.94 -5.07
C THR A 116 -15.03 -18.82 -3.89
N ALA A 117 -14.13 -19.05 -2.93
CA ALA A 117 -14.45 -19.78 -1.70
C ALA A 117 -15.50 -19.06 -0.82
N ALA A 118 -15.55 -17.72 -0.88
CA ALA A 118 -16.58 -16.92 -0.23
C ALA A 118 -17.93 -16.90 -0.98
N GLY A 119 -18.07 -17.64 -2.09
CA GLY A 119 -19.30 -17.79 -2.85
C GLY A 119 -19.56 -16.68 -3.87
N ILE A 120 -18.57 -15.88 -4.22
CA ILE A 120 -18.70 -14.86 -5.26
C ILE A 120 -18.57 -15.55 -6.63
N PRO A 121 -19.52 -15.31 -7.57
CA PRO A 121 -19.51 -15.96 -8.88
C PRO A 121 -18.26 -15.57 -9.70
N ASN A 122 -17.67 -16.53 -10.41
CA ASN A 122 -16.47 -16.29 -11.22
C ASN A 122 -16.69 -15.21 -12.31
N GLN A 123 -17.93 -15.07 -12.82
CA GLN A 123 -18.27 -14.02 -13.80
C GLN A 123 -18.15 -12.60 -13.26
N ALA A 124 -18.16 -12.45 -11.92
CA ALA A 124 -17.98 -11.18 -11.23
C ALA A 124 -16.54 -10.96 -10.74
N LEU A 125 -15.62 -11.85 -11.08
CA LEU A 125 -14.23 -11.82 -10.63
C LEU A 125 -13.31 -11.67 -11.83
N ALA A 126 -12.35 -10.75 -11.71
CA ALA A 126 -11.25 -10.60 -12.67
C ALA A 126 -9.97 -10.23 -11.92
N HIS A 127 -8.82 -10.43 -12.53
CA HIS A 127 -7.54 -10.11 -11.91
C HIS A 127 -6.43 -9.83 -12.91
N GLU A 128 -5.32 -9.27 -12.40
CA GLU A 128 -4.02 -9.21 -13.05
C GLU A 128 -2.92 -9.52 -12.04
N ASP A 129 -1.93 -10.29 -12.44
CA ASP A 129 -0.79 -10.75 -11.62
C ASP A 129 0.57 -10.20 -12.10
N CYS A 130 0.58 -9.11 -12.85
CA CYS A 130 1.80 -8.56 -13.45
C CYS A 130 2.38 -7.39 -12.65
N SER A 131 1.56 -6.61 -11.96
CA SER A 131 1.94 -5.38 -11.28
C SER A 131 2.76 -5.63 -10.01
N ARG A 132 3.89 -4.95 -9.89
CA ARG A 132 4.79 -5.00 -8.72
C ARG A 132 4.85 -3.69 -7.94
N THR A 133 4.26 -2.64 -8.49
CA THR A 133 4.23 -1.30 -7.89
C THR A 133 2.82 -0.74 -7.92
N THR A 134 2.51 0.23 -7.04
CA THR A 134 1.19 0.87 -7.04
C THR A 134 0.88 1.59 -8.35
N LYS A 135 1.92 2.11 -9.03
CA LYS A 135 1.76 2.68 -10.36
C LYS A 135 1.31 1.61 -11.36
N GLU A 136 1.98 0.47 -11.38
CA GLU A 136 1.63 -0.65 -12.27
C GLU A 136 0.24 -1.20 -11.95
N ASN A 137 -0.15 -1.32 -10.65
CA ASN A 137 -1.50 -1.70 -10.27
C ASN A 137 -2.53 -0.78 -10.93
N ALA A 138 -2.35 0.55 -10.83
CA ALA A 138 -3.28 1.50 -11.42
C ALA A 138 -3.22 1.49 -12.96
N GLU A 139 -2.04 1.37 -13.56
CA GLU A 139 -1.82 1.31 -15.00
C GLU A 139 -2.49 0.07 -15.62
N PHE A 140 -2.27 -1.13 -15.06
CA PHE A 140 -2.86 -2.36 -15.58
C PHE A 140 -4.37 -2.44 -15.29
N THR A 141 -4.81 -1.99 -14.11
CA THR A 141 -6.24 -1.88 -13.84
C THR A 141 -6.92 -0.94 -14.85
N ALA A 142 -6.32 0.20 -15.16
CA ALA A 142 -6.87 1.12 -16.15
C ALA A 142 -6.90 0.51 -17.55
N ALA A 143 -5.83 -0.17 -17.96
CA ALA A 143 -5.75 -0.83 -19.26
C ALA A 143 -6.82 -1.91 -19.44
N VAL A 144 -7.20 -2.62 -18.37
CA VAL A 144 -8.20 -3.69 -18.42
C VAL A 144 -9.63 -3.14 -18.27
N LEU A 145 -9.87 -2.25 -17.30
CA LEU A 145 -11.23 -1.86 -16.92
C LEU A 145 -11.78 -0.65 -17.69
N GLN A 146 -10.95 0.32 -18.06
CA GLN A 146 -11.44 1.53 -18.76
C GLN A 146 -12.02 1.25 -20.15
N PRO A 147 -11.48 0.33 -20.98
CA PRO A 147 -12.11 -0.06 -22.24
C PRO A 147 -13.51 -0.69 -22.05
N GLN A 148 -13.79 -1.27 -20.89
CA GLN A 148 -15.08 -1.84 -20.51
C GLN A 148 -16.07 -0.79 -19.98
N GLY A 149 -15.70 0.50 -19.99
CA GLY A 149 -16.54 1.60 -19.52
C GLY A 149 -16.42 1.92 -18.04
N VAL A 150 -15.58 1.21 -17.27
CA VAL A 150 -15.38 1.47 -15.83
C VAL A 150 -14.73 2.83 -15.62
N ARG A 151 -15.34 3.68 -14.81
CA ARG A 151 -14.86 5.02 -14.46
C ARG A 151 -14.80 5.24 -12.95
N THR A 152 -15.77 4.70 -12.24
CA THR A 152 -15.88 4.80 -10.78
C THR A 152 -15.46 3.48 -10.14
N ILE A 153 -14.54 3.55 -9.19
CA ILE A 153 -14.06 2.36 -8.49
C ILE A 153 -14.09 2.53 -6.97
N LEU A 154 -14.41 1.45 -6.29
CA LEU A 154 -14.21 1.31 -4.87
C LEU A 154 -12.86 0.62 -4.65
N LEU A 155 -11.90 1.35 -4.10
CA LEU A 155 -10.53 0.87 -3.92
C LEU A 155 -10.34 0.30 -2.52
N VAL A 156 -9.98 -0.99 -2.42
CA VAL A 156 -9.78 -1.71 -1.15
C VAL A 156 -8.31 -1.95 -0.91
N THR A 157 -7.78 -1.38 0.18
CA THR A 157 -6.41 -1.64 0.66
C THR A 157 -6.28 -1.26 2.15
N ASP A 158 -5.10 -1.43 2.76
CA ASP A 158 -4.87 -1.05 4.16
C ASP A 158 -4.71 0.46 4.36
N PRO A 159 -4.97 1.00 5.58
CA PRO A 159 -4.97 2.44 5.86
C PRO A 159 -3.66 3.14 5.47
N PRO A 160 -2.46 2.66 5.83
CA PRO A 160 -1.23 3.33 5.44
C PRO A 160 -1.03 3.45 3.93
N HIS A 161 -1.47 2.45 3.17
CA HIS A 161 -1.32 2.39 1.71
C HIS A 161 -2.37 3.18 0.94
N MET A 162 -3.50 3.48 1.57
CA MET A 162 -4.68 4.03 0.89
C MET A 162 -4.44 5.38 0.21
N LEU A 163 -3.84 6.35 0.90
CA LEU A 163 -3.68 7.69 0.35
C LEU A 163 -2.88 7.69 -0.96
N ARG A 164 -1.74 7.00 -0.98
CA ARG A 164 -0.90 6.88 -2.18
C ARG A 164 -1.62 6.14 -3.30
N SER A 165 -2.31 5.06 -2.97
CA SER A 165 -3.10 4.29 -3.95
C SER A 165 -4.22 5.12 -4.55
N LEU A 166 -5.01 5.80 -3.72
CA LEU A 166 -6.10 6.68 -4.16
C LEU A 166 -5.62 7.73 -5.16
N LEU A 167 -4.54 8.45 -4.82
CA LEU A 167 -4.01 9.51 -5.69
C LEU A 167 -3.43 8.92 -6.98
N THR A 168 -2.77 7.74 -6.91
CA THR A 168 -2.23 7.07 -8.09
C THR A 168 -3.37 6.60 -9.01
N PHE A 169 -4.43 6.01 -8.49
CA PHE A 169 -5.57 5.59 -9.33
C PHE A 169 -6.32 6.79 -9.93
N ARG A 170 -6.43 7.90 -9.20
CA ARG A 170 -6.97 9.17 -9.75
C ARG A 170 -6.08 9.72 -10.87
N HIS A 171 -4.76 9.61 -10.74
CA HIS A 171 -3.81 9.98 -11.81
C HIS A 171 -4.08 9.20 -13.10
N PHE A 172 -4.49 7.92 -13.01
CA PHE A 172 -4.89 7.09 -14.15
C PHE A 172 -6.36 7.26 -14.57
N GLY A 173 -7.07 8.29 -14.09
CA GLY A 173 -8.38 8.71 -14.60
C GLY A 173 -9.58 8.06 -13.92
N PHE A 174 -9.40 7.33 -12.81
CA PHE A 174 -10.53 6.79 -12.05
C PHE A 174 -11.10 7.81 -11.06
N GLN A 175 -12.41 7.78 -10.89
CA GLN A 175 -13.06 8.32 -9.70
C GLN A 175 -12.98 7.25 -8.61
N VAL A 176 -12.34 7.58 -7.48
CA VAL A 176 -11.98 6.59 -6.46
C VAL A 176 -12.70 6.87 -5.16
N ILE A 177 -13.46 5.89 -4.69
CA ILE A 177 -14.00 5.80 -3.34
C ILE A 177 -13.08 4.88 -2.53
N PRO A 178 -12.42 5.36 -1.46
CA PRO A 178 -11.52 4.55 -0.67
C PRO A 178 -12.27 3.69 0.35
N ARG A 179 -11.86 2.43 0.50
CA ARG A 179 -12.31 1.56 1.57
C ARG A 179 -11.15 0.84 2.22
N THR A 180 -10.81 1.18 3.45
CA THR A 180 -9.69 0.57 4.16
C THR A 180 -10.09 -0.76 4.78
N SER A 181 -9.19 -1.76 4.64
CA SER A 181 -9.26 -3.02 5.39
C SER A 181 -8.47 -2.92 6.70
N PRO A 182 -8.87 -3.61 7.76
CA PRO A 182 -8.09 -3.66 8.99
C PRO A 182 -6.67 -4.17 8.76
N LEU A 183 -5.72 -3.63 9.52
CA LEU A 183 -4.37 -4.23 9.56
C LEU A 183 -4.42 -5.57 10.29
N PRO A 184 -3.69 -6.60 9.80
CA PRO A 184 -3.59 -7.88 10.47
C PRO A 184 -3.13 -7.73 11.92
N SER A 185 -3.76 -8.49 12.83
CA SER A 185 -3.46 -8.47 14.27
C SER A 185 -2.05 -8.98 14.57
N GLU A 186 -1.52 -9.87 13.72
CA GLU A 186 -0.20 -10.49 13.86
C GLU A 186 0.96 -9.53 13.56
N LEU A 187 0.67 -8.35 13.04
CA LEU A 187 1.72 -7.37 12.74
C LEU A 187 2.33 -6.79 14.02
N THR A 188 3.63 -7.01 14.19
CA THR A 188 4.37 -6.41 15.29
C THR A 188 4.38 -4.88 15.19
N PRO A 189 4.46 -4.15 16.32
CA PRO A 189 4.53 -2.68 16.31
C PRO A 189 5.64 -2.14 15.43
N ARG A 190 6.81 -2.81 15.43
CA ARG A 190 7.93 -2.46 14.56
C ARG A 190 7.58 -2.59 13.07
N ARG A 191 6.89 -3.66 12.67
CA ARG A 191 6.48 -3.85 11.27
C ARG A 191 5.47 -2.80 10.83
N LYS A 192 4.53 -2.45 11.72
CA LYS A 192 3.58 -1.34 11.50
C LYS A 192 4.33 -0.01 11.32
N ALA A 193 5.32 0.29 12.18
CA ALA A 193 6.14 1.50 12.07
C ALA A 193 6.85 1.57 10.71
N VAL A 194 7.56 0.51 10.33
CA VAL A 194 8.27 0.45 9.04
C VAL A 194 7.32 0.67 7.87
N MET A 195 6.12 0.07 7.90
CA MET A 195 5.12 0.24 6.85
C MET A 195 4.66 1.70 6.74
N VAL A 196 4.32 2.31 7.87
CA VAL A 196 3.83 3.70 7.90
C VAL A 196 4.91 4.67 7.39
N PHE A 197 6.14 4.56 7.87
CA PHE A 197 7.24 5.41 7.43
C PHE A 197 7.60 5.16 5.95
N TYR A 198 7.53 3.91 5.49
CA TYR A 198 7.71 3.60 4.07
C TYR A 198 6.67 4.30 3.19
N GLU A 199 5.39 4.35 3.61
CA GLU A 199 4.35 5.05 2.86
C GLU A 199 4.58 6.56 2.78
N TYR A 200 5.09 7.20 3.84
CA TYR A 200 5.50 8.61 3.76
C TYR A 200 6.62 8.83 2.76
N LEU A 201 7.67 7.99 2.78
CA LEU A 201 8.76 8.09 1.81
C LEU A 201 8.30 7.82 0.39
N ALA A 202 7.46 6.81 0.20
CA ALA A 202 6.88 6.48 -1.09
C ALA A 202 5.97 7.61 -1.59
N PHE A 203 5.17 8.20 -0.71
CA PHE A 203 4.31 9.35 -1.04
C PHE A 203 5.13 10.55 -1.55
N VAL A 204 6.20 10.92 -0.84
CA VAL A 204 7.12 11.99 -1.27
C VAL A 204 7.75 11.64 -2.62
N SER A 205 8.24 10.41 -2.79
CA SER A 205 8.84 9.94 -4.04
C SER A 205 7.85 10.02 -5.22
N TYR A 206 6.61 9.61 -5.03
CA TYR A 206 5.55 9.68 -6.05
C TYR A 206 5.17 11.12 -6.37
N GLY A 207 5.14 12.01 -5.36
CA GLY A 207 4.92 13.44 -5.55
C GLY A 207 5.99 14.09 -6.42
N LEU A 208 7.27 13.83 -6.12
CA LEU A 208 8.41 14.33 -6.90
C LEU A 208 8.43 13.80 -8.35
N GLN A 209 7.85 12.63 -8.60
CA GLN A 209 7.73 12.03 -9.93
C GLN A 209 6.44 12.44 -10.66
N GLY A 210 5.64 13.34 -10.10
CA GLY A 210 4.37 13.78 -10.69
C GLY A 210 3.26 12.73 -10.73
N ARG A 211 3.44 11.58 -10.07
CA ARG A 211 2.53 10.42 -10.13
C ARG A 211 1.27 10.56 -9.26
N LEU A 212 1.14 11.66 -8.52
CA LEU A 212 0.01 11.91 -7.61
C LEU A 212 -0.97 12.95 -8.19
N PHE A 213 -0.63 13.57 -9.32
CA PHE A 213 -1.45 14.60 -9.97
C PHE A 213 -2.21 13.99 -11.15
N PRO A 214 -3.48 14.34 -11.36
CA PRO A 214 -4.26 13.87 -12.50
C PRO A 214 -3.55 14.16 -13.83
N GLN A 215 -3.46 13.16 -14.70
CA GLN A 215 -3.03 13.37 -16.10
C GLN A 215 -4.25 13.67 -16.97
N SER A 216 -4.03 14.41 -18.06
CA SER A 216 -5.08 14.57 -19.07
C SER A 216 -5.35 13.22 -19.76
N ILE A 217 -6.63 12.89 -19.93
CA ILE A 217 -7.08 11.59 -20.50
C ILE A 217 -6.42 11.29 -21.87
N SER A 218 -6.03 12.31 -22.62
CA SER A 218 -5.35 12.19 -23.92
C SER A 218 -3.94 11.57 -23.85
N GLU A 219 -3.20 11.77 -22.75
CA GLU A 219 -1.86 11.20 -22.59
C GLU A 219 -1.90 9.74 -22.17
N VAL A 220 -2.89 9.36 -21.34
CA VAL A 220 -3.05 7.99 -20.84
C VAL A 220 -3.38 7.02 -22.00
N THR A 221 -4.27 7.40 -22.88
CA THR A 221 -4.72 6.55 -24.01
C THR A 221 -3.60 6.28 -25.02
N SER A 222 -2.76 7.27 -25.32
CA SER A 222 -1.67 7.12 -26.30
C SER A 222 -0.52 6.24 -25.79
N LEU A 223 -0.21 6.26 -24.49
CA LEU A 223 0.83 5.44 -23.87
C LEU A 223 0.39 3.98 -23.65
N GLN A 224 -0.90 3.75 -23.43
CA GLN A 224 -1.47 2.41 -23.22
C GLN A 224 -1.52 1.59 -24.51
N LEU A 225 -1.87 2.20 -25.65
CA LEU A 225 -1.94 1.54 -26.95
C LEU A 225 -0.55 1.09 -27.48
N LEU A 226 0.52 1.71 -27.02
CA LEU A 226 1.89 1.38 -27.46
C LEU A 226 2.55 0.25 -26.66
N LYS A 227 2.03 -0.10 -25.48
CA LYS A 227 2.68 -1.05 -24.55
C LYS A 227 1.94 -2.37 -24.37
N TYR A 228 0.69 -2.47 -24.78
CA TYR A 228 -0.13 -3.63 -24.49
C TYR A 228 -0.42 -4.44 -25.75
N ASN A 229 0.28 -5.60 -25.85
CA ASN A 229 -0.14 -6.68 -26.74
C ASN A 229 -1.11 -7.56 -25.92
N PRO A 230 -2.39 -7.68 -26.30
CA PRO A 230 -3.38 -8.40 -25.50
C PRO A 230 -2.99 -9.89 -25.47
N ILE A 231 -2.60 -10.37 -24.31
CA ILE A 231 -2.48 -11.79 -24.04
C ILE A 231 -3.90 -12.30 -23.81
N SER A 232 -4.28 -13.22 -24.67
CA SER A 232 -5.44 -14.11 -24.65
C SER A 232 -6.24 -14.19 -23.34
N LEU A 233 -7.52 -13.80 -23.44
CA LEU A 233 -8.60 -14.24 -22.57
C LEU A 233 -8.76 -15.77 -22.61
#